data_626ef013fe803c4a8acb88e061b846d2
#
_entry.id   626ef013fe803c4a8acb88e061b846d2
#
_cell.length_a   1.000
_cell.length_b   1.000
_cell.length_c   1.000
_cell.angle_alpha   90.00
_cell.angle_beta   90.00
_cell.angle_gamma   90.00
#
_symmetry.space_group_name_H-M   'P 1'
#
loop_
_entity.id
_entity.type
_entity.pdbx_description
1 polymer ?
#
loop_
_entity_poly.entity_id
_entity_poly.type
_entity_poly.pdbx_seq_one_letter_code
_entity_poly.pdbx_strand_id
1 'polypeptide(L)'
;VSDEATAVNSVLGMLYSDKASNNGVVLKGWDGGNTATIRVGRGVTSGYVRGVFSIIAQDETIRSILSAGLRGNGVSERFLMLRERHLLGQRVHGEYVPVAYKLRDEYEKTISNIVSSPKTVLTLSKEALELIIGIKNKYEPDLADNGKYCHALMRGVVGKADKQIIKIASILHAFEEWRPYKSKNTEIQFETVRIAWRIFENLIVAYENAASSNGYSGIKAEMKAVMETINN
;
A
#
# COMPACT_ATOMS: atom_id res chain seq x y z
N VAL A 1 0.32 -0.46 13.99
CA VAL A 1 1.73 -0.31 13.60
C VAL A 1 2.52 -1.42 14.27
N SER A 2 3.36 -2.10 13.52
CA SER A 2 4.27 -3.12 14.04
C SER A 2 5.66 -2.88 13.45
N ASP A 3 6.68 -3.08 14.24
CA ASP A 3 8.11 -3.01 13.90
C ASP A 3 8.77 -4.40 13.86
N GLU A 4 8.00 -5.45 14.09
CA GLU A 4 8.51 -6.82 14.16
C GLU A 4 8.34 -7.59 12.85
N ALA A 5 9.43 -8.22 12.38
CA ALA A 5 9.42 -9.09 11.20
C ALA A 5 8.41 -10.25 11.33
N THR A 6 8.17 -10.74 12.55
CA THR A 6 7.21 -11.80 12.86
C THR A 6 5.78 -11.42 12.46
N ALA A 7 5.36 -10.17 12.72
CA ALA A 7 4.04 -9.68 12.32
C ALA A 7 3.91 -9.67 10.79
N VAL A 8 4.96 -9.27 10.07
CA VAL A 8 5.00 -9.27 8.61
C VAL A 8 4.91 -10.68 8.06
N ASN A 9 5.70 -11.61 8.60
CA ASN A 9 5.66 -13.02 8.17
C ASN A 9 4.28 -13.66 8.42
N SER A 10 3.61 -13.27 9.50
CA SER A 10 2.21 -13.67 9.75
C SER A 10 1.26 -13.16 8.66
N VAL A 11 1.38 -11.86 8.31
CA VAL A 11 0.59 -11.21 7.24
C VAL A 11 0.87 -11.84 5.88
N LEU A 12 2.13 -12.19 5.61
CA LEU A 12 2.53 -12.86 4.37
C LEU A 12 2.13 -14.35 4.34
N GLY A 13 1.61 -14.89 5.44
CA GLY A 13 1.24 -16.30 5.56
C GLY A 13 2.44 -17.26 5.65
N MET A 14 3.60 -16.78 6.06
CA MET A 14 4.86 -17.52 6.06
C MET A 14 5.18 -18.24 7.39
N LEU A 15 4.36 -18.04 8.45
CA LEU A 15 4.67 -18.55 9.79
C LEU A 15 4.49 -20.07 9.96
N TYR A 16 3.69 -20.73 9.12
CA TYR A 16 3.24 -22.10 9.41
C TYR A 16 3.55 -23.15 8.35
N SER A 17 3.92 -22.76 7.16
CA SER A 17 4.45 -23.69 6.14
C SER A 17 4.98 -22.94 4.92
N ASP A 18 6.07 -23.40 4.34
CA ASP A 18 6.61 -22.88 3.08
C ASP A 18 5.72 -23.21 1.86
N LYS A 19 4.68 -24.02 2.04
CA LYS A 19 3.87 -24.56 0.93
C LYS A 19 2.47 -23.95 0.76
N ALA A 20 1.94 -23.23 1.75
CA ALA A 20 0.60 -22.62 1.65
C ALA A 20 0.56 -21.27 2.36
N SER A 21 0.61 -20.17 1.60
CA SER A 21 0.39 -18.85 2.16
C SER A 21 -1.09 -18.66 2.50
N ASN A 22 -1.42 -18.52 3.78
CA ASN A 22 -2.78 -18.24 4.23
C ASN A 22 -3.02 -16.71 4.30
N ASN A 23 -2.82 -16.03 3.19
CA ASN A 23 -2.95 -14.58 3.06
C ASN A 23 -4.36 -14.13 2.63
N GLY A 24 -5.29 -15.06 2.48
CA GLY A 24 -6.66 -14.78 2.01
C GLY A 24 -7.39 -13.72 2.83
N VAL A 25 -7.22 -13.73 4.17
CA VAL A 25 -7.80 -12.73 5.07
C VAL A 25 -7.21 -11.35 4.81
N VAL A 26 -5.89 -11.26 4.57
CA VAL A 26 -5.19 -10.00 4.27
C VAL A 26 -5.67 -9.42 2.95
N LEU A 27 -5.72 -10.24 1.90
CA LEU A 27 -6.19 -9.83 0.59
C LEU A 27 -7.65 -9.36 0.63
N LYS A 28 -8.51 -10.12 1.30
CA LYS A 28 -9.93 -9.75 1.49
C LYS A 28 -10.07 -8.51 2.37
N GLY A 29 -9.25 -8.37 3.41
CA GLY A 29 -9.24 -7.18 4.26
C GLY A 29 -8.88 -5.91 3.51
N TRP A 30 -7.95 -5.98 2.57
CA TRP A 30 -7.55 -4.85 1.75
C TRP A 30 -8.64 -4.42 0.75
N ASP A 31 -9.33 -5.39 0.12
CA ASP A 31 -10.45 -5.14 -0.79
C ASP A 31 -11.75 -4.79 -0.04
N GLY A 32 -11.88 -5.21 1.20
CA GLY A 32 -13.14 -5.22 1.95
C GLY A 32 -14.07 -6.30 1.42
N GLY A 33 -14.15 -7.44 2.10
CA GLY A 33 -14.92 -8.57 1.61
C GLY A 33 -15.22 -9.62 2.65
N ASN A 34 -16.11 -10.55 2.29
CA ASN A 34 -16.40 -11.70 3.13
C ASN A 34 -15.28 -12.73 3.01
N THR A 35 -14.89 -13.28 4.15
CA THR A 35 -13.97 -14.42 4.25
C THR A 35 -14.64 -15.55 4.99
N ALA A 36 -14.31 -16.78 4.63
CA ALA A 36 -14.70 -17.97 5.38
C ALA A 36 -13.45 -18.84 5.58
N THR A 37 -13.24 -19.30 6.79
CA THR A 37 -12.16 -20.22 7.12
C THR A 37 -12.78 -21.50 7.65
N ILE A 38 -12.47 -22.61 6.97
CA ILE A 38 -12.86 -23.95 7.39
C ILE A 38 -11.64 -24.60 8.03
N ARG A 39 -11.73 -24.96 9.29
CA ARG A 39 -10.66 -25.73 9.99
C ARG A 39 -11.23 -27.06 10.45
N VAL A 40 -10.52 -28.12 10.14
CA VAL A 40 -10.87 -29.45 10.62
C VAL A 40 -10.90 -29.44 12.16
N GLY A 41 -12.01 -29.85 12.75
CA GLY A 41 -12.21 -29.90 14.20
C GLY A 41 -12.61 -28.57 14.89
N ARG A 42 -12.71 -27.42 14.17
CA ARG A 42 -13.07 -26.11 14.78
C ARG A 42 -14.28 -25.43 14.13
N GLY A 43 -14.91 -26.07 13.14
CA GLY A 43 -16.06 -25.50 12.43
C GLY A 43 -15.71 -24.43 11.40
N VAL A 44 -16.74 -23.79 10.85
CA VAL A 44 -16.65 -22.72 9.85
C VAL A 44 -16.74 -21.38 10.57
N THR A 45 -15.74 -20.51 10.34
CA THR A 45 -15.83 -19.10 10.75
C THR A 45 -15.94 -18.26 9.50
N SER A 46 -16.98 -17.46 9.40
CA SER A 46 -17.17 -16.52 8.28
C SER A 46 -17.47 -15.11 8.80
N GLY A 47 -17.07 -14.11 8.05
CA GLY A 47 -17.33 -12.72 8.41
C GLY A 47 -16.80 -11.75 7.37
N TYR A 48 -17.24 -10.49 7.48
CA TYR A 48 -16.74 -9.39 6.67
C TYR A 48 -15.44 -8.87 7.27
N VAL A 49 -14.40 -8.75 6.44
CA VAL A 49 -13.08 -8.29 6.86
C VAL A 49 -12.72 -7.00 6.11
N ARG A 50 -12.24 -6.02 6.84
CA ARG A 50 -11.60 -4.81 6.31
C ARG A 50 -10.44 -4.47 7.23
N GLY A 51 -9.29 -4.16 6.67
CA GLY A 51 -8.10 -3.83 7.45
C GLY A 51 -7.05 -3.07 6.67
N VAL A 52 -6.18 -2.39 7.41
CA VAL A 52 -4.99 -1.72 6.91
C VAL A 52 -3.81 -2.14 7.76
N PHE A 53 -2.65 -2.28 7.14
CA PHE A 53 -1.39 -2.53 7.81
C PHE A 53 -0.47 -1.34 7.61
N SER A 54 0.12 -0.84 8.69
CA SER A 54 1.21 0.13 8.67
C SER A 54 2.39 -0.48 9.40
N ILE A 55 3.53 -0.57 8.71
CA ILE A 55 4.70 -1.30 9.18
C ILE A 55 5.92 -0.39 9.01
N ILE A 56 6.68 -0.22 10.08
CA ILE A 56 8.03 0.34 10.01
C ILE A 56 8.97 -0.85 9.92
N ALA A 57 9.66 -0.97 8.80
CA ALA A 57 10.37 -2.20 8.44
C ALA A 57 11.85 -1.94 8.15
N GLN A 58 12.67 -2.94 8.47
CA GLN A 58 14.06 -3.03 8.03
C GLN A 58 14.15 -3.58 6.60
N ASP A 59 15.29 -3.40 5.94
CA ASP A 59 15.51 -3.85 4.55
C ASP A 59 15.23 -5.36 4.36
N GLU A 60 15.52 -6.20 5.35
CA GLU A 60 15.24 -7.66 5.28
C GLU A 60 13.74 -7.95 5.24
N THR A 61 12.94 -7.20 5.98
CA THR A 61 11.48 -7.32 5.94
C THR A 61 10.92 -6.89 4.58
N ILE A 62 11.46 -5.80 4.01
CA ILE A 62 11.10 -5.34 2.66
C ILE A 62 11.44 -6.43 1.63
N ARG A 63 12.62 -7.05 1.75
CA ARG A 63 13.03 -8.16 0.90
C ARG A 63 12.05 -9.35 0.98
N SER A 64 11.61 -9.70 2.18
CA SER A 64 10.63 -10.76 2.39
C SER A 64 9.28 -10.46 1.72
N ILE A 65 8.79 -9.21 1.81
CA ILE A 65 7.56 -8.77 1.15
C ILE A 65 7.69 -8.87 -0.38
N LEU A 66 8.80 -8.37 -0.94
CA LEU A 66 9.05 -8.39 -2.38
C LEU A 66 9.19 -9.83 -2.90
N SER A 67 9.94 -10.69 -2.19
CA SER A 67 10.08 -12.11 -2.50
C SER A 67 8.74 -12.85 -2.50
N ALA A 68 7.88 -12.54 -1.53
CA ALA A 68 6.51 -13.09 -1.50
C ALA A 68 5.69 -12.66 -2.72
N GLY A 69 5.91 -11.43 -3.22
CA GLY A 69 5.26 -10.92 -4.44
C GLY A 69 5.64 -11.69 -5.69
N LEU A 70 6.91 -12.03 -5.84
CA LEU A 70 7.38 -12.84 -6.97
C LEU A 70 6.73 -14.23 -7.03
N ARG A 71 6.29 -14.76 -5.89
CA ARG A 71 5.53 -16.02 -5.83
C ARG A 71 4.05 -15.88 -6.23
N GLY A 72 3.62 -14.69 -6.67
CA GLY A 72 2.27 -14.45 -7.18
C GLY A 72 1.18 -14.48 -6.10
N ASN A 73 1.52 -14.24 -4.81
CA ASN A 73 0.55 -14.26 -3.73
C ASN A 73 -0.32 -13.00 -3.63
N GLY A 74 -0.04 -11.99 -4.45
CA GLY A 74 -0.81 -10.75 -4.52
C GLY A 74 -0.71 -9.81 -3.32
N VAL A 75 0.05 -10.17 -2.27
CA VAL A 75 0.15 -9.35 -1.05
C VAL A 75 1.06 -8.15 -1.27
N SER A 76 2.25 -8.34 -1.86
CA SER A 76 3.22 -7.26 -2.10
C SER A 76 2.66 -6.13 -2.95
N GLU A 77 1.79 -6.47 -3.90
CA GLU A 77 1.12 -5.53 -4.81
C GLU A 77 0.16 -4.56 -4.10
N ARG A 78 -0.17 -4.84 -2.85
CA ARG A 78 -1.06 -4.05 -2.01
C ARG A 78 -0.32 -3.16 -1.01
N PHE A 79 0.99 -3.33 -0.90
CA PHE A 79 1.83 -2.44 -0.10
C PHE A 79 2.25 -1.22 -0.91
N LEU A 80 2.10 -0.05 -0.30
CA LEU A 80 2.77 1.17 -0.72
C LEU A 80 4.03 1.28 0.11
N MET A 81 5.18 1.38 -0.54
CA MET A 81 6.48 1.41 0.12
C MET A 81 7.06 2.82 0.04
N LEU A 82 7.56 3.29 1.18
CA LEU A 82 8.35 4.51 1.26
C LEU A 82 9.68 4.17 1.92
N ARG A 83 10.77 4.57 1.29
CA ARG A 83 12.12 4.42 1.84
C ARG A 83 12.74 5.79 2.03
N GLU A 84 12.96 6.14 3.28
CA GLU A 84 13.67 7.35 3.63
C GLU A 84 15.17 7.10 3.78
N ARG A 85 15.96 8.15 3.55
CA ARG A 85 17.39 8.10 3.86
C ARG A 85 17.57 8.04 5.38
N HIS A 86 18.46 7.16 5.84
CA HIS A 86 18.84 7.18 7.25
C HIS A 86 19.63 8.46 7.55
N LEU A 87 19.34 9.05 8.70
CA LEU A 87 20.01 10.27 9.18
C LEU A 87 21.21 9.97 10.07
N LEU A 88 21.70 8.72 10.10
CA LEU A 88 22.89 8.36 10.90
C LEU A 88 24.09 9.16 10.41
N GLY A 89 24.80 9.79 11.34
CA GLY A 89 25.91 10.68 11.05
C GLY A 89 25.53 12.12 10.70
N GLN A 90 24.23 12.42 10.53
CA GLN A 90 23.72 13.76 10.21
C GLN A 90 22.76 14.30 11.27
N ARG A 91 22.56 13.54 12.35
CA ARG A 91 21.62 13.92 13.42
C ARG A 91 22.21 15.04 14.26
N VAL A 92 21.41 16.09 14.48
CA VAL A 92 21.69 17.12 15.49
C VAL A 92 20.89 16.77 16.73
N HIS A 93 21.61 16.44 17.80
CA HIS A 93 20.99 16.07 19.07
C HIS A 93 20.71 17.34 19.89
N GLY A 94 19.57 17.36 20.57
CA GLY A 94 19.16 18.49 21.43
C GLY A 94 18.28 19.52 20.72
N GLU A 95 18.12 19.46 19.40
CA GLU A 95 17.14 20.27 18.69
C GLU A 95 15.78 19.55 18.67
N TYR A 96 14.83 20.10 19.39
CA TYR A 96 13.46 19.63 19.37
C TYR A 96 12.53 20.76 18.98
N VAL A 97 11.85 20.59 17.86
CA VAL A 97 10.80 21.51 17.42
C VAL A 97 9.44 20.90 17.79
N PRO A 98 8.79 21.40 18.83
CA PRO A 98 7.50 20.86 19.25
C PRO A 98 6.43 21.15 18.18
N VAL A 99 5.55 20.20 17.96
CA VAL A 99 4.34 20.44 17.16
C VAL A 99 3.46 21.44 17.91
N ALA A 100 3.04 22.50 17.23
CA ALA A 100 2.17 23.50 17.83
C ALA A 100 0.89 22.86 18.36
N TYR A 101 0.53 23.18 19.61
CA TYR A 101 -0.64 22.60 20.30
C TYR A 101 -1.92 22.67 19.47
N LYS A 102 -2.15 23.80 18.79
CA LYS A 102 -3.33 24.01 17.91
C LYS A 102 -3.39 22.97 16.77
N LEU A 103 -2.27 22.66 16.12
CA LEU A 103 -2.21 21.68 15.05
C LEU A 103 -2.46 20.26 15.59
N ARG A 104 -1.90 19.94 16.73
CA ARG A 104 -2.11 18.66 17.40
C ARG A 104 -3.58 18.48 17.79
N ASP A 105 -4.17 19.47 18.42
CA ASP A 105 -5.58 19.47 18.84
C ASP A 105 -6.53 19.33 17.63
N GLU A 106 -6.27 20.06 16.53
CA GLU A 106 -7.04 19.94 15.28
C GLU A 106 -6.93 18.55 14.68
N TYR A 107 -5.72 17.98 14.65
CA TYR A 107 -5.48 16.61 14.18
C TYR A 107 -6.24 15.59 15.01
N GLU A 108 -6.12 15.63 16.34
CA GLU A 108 -6.79 14.71 17.27
C GLU A 108 -8.31 14.77 17.15
N LYS A 109 -8.86 15.98 17.02
CA LYS A 109 -10.30 16.18 16.78
C LYS A 109 -10.76 15.66 15.43
N THR A 110 -9.96 15.87 14.37
CA THR A 110 -10.27 15.36 13.03
C THR A 110 -10.31 13.82 13.04
N ILE A 111 -9.30 13.17 13.63
CA ILE A 111 -9.28 11.71 13.79
C ILE A 111 -10.49 11.23 14.58
N SER A 112 -10.81 11.86 15.71
CA SER A 112 -11.98 11.53 16.53
C SER A 112 -13.28 11.63 15.71
N ASN A 113 -13.43 12.70 14.92
CA ASN A 113 -14.60 12.89 14.06
C ASN A 113 -14.72 11.80 12.99
N ILE A 114 -13.59 11.40 12.37
CA ILE A 114 -13.58 10.32 11.36
C ILE A 114 -13.99 8.99 12.00
N VAL A 115 -13.37 8.64 13.14
CA VAL A 115 -13.60 7.34 13.82
C VAL A 115 -15.01 7.24 14.38
N SER A 116 -15.57 8.32 14.93
CA SER A 116 -16.91 8.34 15.49
C SER A 116 -18.03 8.53 14.46
N SER A 117 -17.67 8.84 13.21
CA SER A 117 -18.66 9.01 12.15
C SER A 117 -19.32 7.69 11.77
N PRO A 118 -20.63 7.70 11.47
CA PRO A 118 -21.29 6.53 10.93
C PRO A 118 -20.62 6.12 9.59
N LYS A 119 -20.80 4.85 9.24
CA LYS A 119 -20.31 4.33 7.96
C LYS A 119 -20.85 5.18 6.82
N THR A 120 -19.93 5.84 6.11
CA THR A 120 -20.24 6.78 5.03
C THR A 120 -19.73 6.21 3.71
N VAL A 121 -20.53 6.34 2.66
CA VAL A 121 -20.14 6.01 1.29
C VAL A 121 -19.63 7.30 0.65
N LEU A 122 -18.37 7.26 0.17
CA LEU A 122 -17.80 8.33 -0.63
C LEU A 122 -18.03 8.04 -2.11
N THR A 123 -18.31 9.08 -2.88
CA THR A 123 -18.47 9.03 -4.33
C THR A 123 -17.39 9.87 -5.00
N LEU A 124 -17.16 9.65 -6.28
CA LEU A 124 -16.28 10.50 -7.09
C LEU A 124 -17.13 11.49 -7.87
N SER A 125 -16.68 12.74 -8.02
CA SER A 125 -17.26 13.64 -9.01
C SER A 125 -17.03 13.09 -10.42
N LYS A 126 -17.79 13.59 -11.38
CA LYS A 126 -17.65 13.16 -12.78
C LYS A 126 -16.23 13.36 -13.29
N GLU A 127 -15.63 14.52 -13.03
CA GLU A 127 -14.28 14.88 -13.45
C GLU A 127 -13.23 14.01 -12.72
N ALA A 128 -13.47 13.67 -11.44
CA ALA A 128 -12.61 12.77 -10.68
C ALA A 128 -12.64 11.34 -11.25
N LEU A 129 -13.82 10.88 -11.66
CA LEU A 129 -13.97 9.56 -12.30
C LEU A 129 -13.28 9.54 -13.69
N GLU A 130 -13.49 10.58 -14.50
CA GLU A 130 -12.82 10.72 -15.79
C GLU A 130 -11.29 10.72 -15.65
N LEU A 131 -10.75 11.38 -14.62
CA LEU A 131 -9.32 11.34 -14.30
C LEU A 131 -8.85 9.92 -13.97
N ILE A 132 -9.57 9.17 -13.13
CA ILE A 132 -9.22 7.76 -12.80
C ILE A 132 -9.19 6.89 -14.06
N ILE A 133 -10.17 7.05 -14.95
CA ILE A 133 -10.21 6.34 -16.23
C ILE A 133 -8.99 6.72 -17.08
N GLY A 134 -8.68 8.01 -17.18
CA GLY A 134 -7.51 8.51 -17.90
C GLY A 134 -6.19 7.95 -17.35
N ILE A 135 -6.06 7.85 -16.03
CA ILE A 135 -4.88 7.24 -15.37
C ILE A 135 -4.75 5.75 -15.73
N LYS A 136 -5.85 4.99 -15.72
CA LYS A 136 -5.85 3.59 -16.14
C LYS A 136 -5.38 3.44 -17.58
N ASN A 137 -5.96 4.22 -18.49
CA ASN A 137 -5.59 4.20 -19.89
C ASN A 137 -4.12 4.61 -20.12
N LYS A 138 -3.59 5.53 -19.30
CA LYS A 138 -2.17 5.93 -19.35
C LYS A 138 -1.23 4.78 -18.97
N TYR A 139 -1.58 3.99 -17.93
CA TYR A 139 -0.73 2.91 -17.46
C TYR A 139 -0.90 1.61 -18.27
N GLU A 140 -2.02 1.41 -18.97
CA GLU A 140 -2.31 0.15 -19.67
C GLU A 140 -1.22 -0.28 -20.65
N PRO A 141 -0.67 0.59 -21.55
CA PRO A 141 0.43 0.23 -22.42
C PRO A 141 1.71 -0.15 -21.68
N ASP A 142 1.97 0.50 -20.53
CA ASP A 142 3.15 0.25 -19.70
C ASP A 142 3.11 -1.12 -19.00
N LEU A 143 1.94 -1.73 -18.89
CA LEU A 143 1.73 -3.06 -18.30
C LEU A 143 1.91 -4.20 -19.31
N ALA A 144 1.98 -3.92 -20.63
CA ALA A 144 2.22 -4.91 -21.65
C ALA A 144 3.58 -5.61 -21.49
N ASP A 145 3.81 -6.73 -22.20
CA ASP A 145 5.04 -7.53 -22.04
C ASP A 145 6.33 -6.78 -22.39
N ASN A 146 6.24 -5.77 -23.25
CA ASN A 146 7.33 -4.86 -23.62
C ASN A 146 7.18 -3.47 -23.01
N GLY A 147 6.25 -3.28 -22.09
CA GLY A 147 5.98 -2.00 -21.44
C GLY A 147 6.95 -1.70 -20.28
N LYS A 148 6.96 -0.45 -19.84
CA LYS A 148 7.83 0.04 -18.76
C LYS A 148 7.69 -0.78 -17.47
N TYR A 149 6.49 -1.22 -17.14
CA TYR A 149 6.15 -1.95 -15.92
C TYR A 149 5.87 -3.44 -16.20
N CYS A 150 6.50 -4.03 -17.20
CA CYS A 150 6.31 -5.44 -17.57
C CYS A 150 6.78 -6.43 -16.50
N HIS A 151 7.73 -6.06 -15.65
CA HIS A 151 8.22 -6.92 -14.57
C HIS A 151 7.11 -7.24 -13.56
N ALA A 152 7.01 -8.51 -13.15
CA ALA A 152 5.88 -9.03 -12.37
C ALA A 152 5.51 -8.20 -11.13
N LEU A 153 6.50 -7.75 -10.33
CA LEU A 153 6.25 -6.91 -9.15
C LEU A 153 5.66 -5.55 -9.53
N MET A 154 6.24 -4.89 -10.53
CA MET A 154 5.79 -3.56 -10.97
C MET A 154 4.42 -3.66 -11.64
N ARG A 155 4.22 -4.65 -12.50
CA ARG A 155 2.93 -4.95 -13.13
C ARG A 155 1.82 -5.14 -12.09
N GLY A 156 2.12 -5.85 -11.01
CA GLY A 156 1.18 -6.09 -9.91
C GLY A 156 0.76 -4.82 -9.18
N VAL A 157 1.71 -3.97 -8.82
CA VAL A 157 1.46 -2.71 -8.09
C VAL A 157 0.75 -1.69 -8.99
N VAL A 158 1.29 -1.45 -10.20
CA VAL A 158 0.75 -0.47 -11.14
C VAL A 158 -0.60 -0.92 -11.71
N GLY A 159 -0.81 -2.22 -11.89
CA GLY A 159 -2.12 -2.77 -12.27
C GLY A 159 -3.23 -2.56 -11.24
N LYS A 160 -2.88 -2.10 -10.02
CA LYS A 160 -3.84 -1.71 -8.96
C LYS A 160 -3.85 -0.20 -8.69
N ALA A 161 -3.28 0.60 -9.60
CA ALA A 161 -3.14 2.05 -9.44
C ALA A 161 -4.46 2.74 -9.11
N ASP A 162 -5.53 2.42 -9.83
CA ASP A 162 -6.86 2.97 -9.61
C ASP A 162 -7.34 2.79 -8.18
N LYS A 163 -7.26 1.57 -7.65
CA LYS A 163 -7.67 1.25 -6.27
C LYS A 163 -6.79 1.96 -5.23
N GLN A 164 -5.47 2.01 -5.44
CA GLN A 164 -4.54 2.67 -4.54
C GLN A 164 -4.79 4.18 -4.51
N ILE A 165 -4.94 4.80 -5.68
CA ILE A 165 -5.21 6.24 -5.80
C ILE A 165 -6.54 6.60 -5.15
N ILE A 166 -7.61 5.84 -5.40
CA ILE A 166 -8.92 6.06 -4.76
C ILE A 166 -8.81 5.96 -3.24
N LYS A 167 -8.06 4.99 -2.70
CA LYS A 167 -7.85 4.87 -1.24
C LYS A 167 -7.10 6.06 -0.66
N ILE A 168 -6.02 6.52 -1.32
CA ILE A 168 -5.30 7.72 -0.90
C ILE A 168 -6.22 8.94 -0.98
N ALA A 169 -6.96 9.12 -2.07
CA ALA A 169 -7.90 10.21 -2.25
C ALA A 169 -8.99 10.20 -1.17
N SER A 170 -9.51 9.01 -0.82
CA SER A 170 -10.52 8.86 0.25
C SER A 170 -9.99 9.30 1.62
N ILE A 171 -8.72 8.97 1.93
CA ILE A 171 -8.09 9.39 3.18
C ILE A 171 -7.89 10.91 3.19
N LEU A 172 -7.34 11.49 2.11
CA LEU A 172 -7.14 12.94 2.00
C LEU A 172 -8.47 13.68 2.12
N HIS A 173 -9.49 13.20 1.43
CA HIS A 173 -10.84 13.76 1.49
C HIS A 173 -11.43 13.69 2.90
N ALA A 174 -11.31 12.55 3.57
CA ALA A 174 -11.80 12.41 4.94
C ALA A 174 -11.09 13.37 5.90
N PHE A 175 -9.77 13.50 5.79
CA PHE A 175 -9.03 14.47 6.59
C PHE A 175 -9.46 15.92 6.34
N GLU A 176 -9.80 16.27 5.10
CA GLU A 176 -10.25 17.62 4.76
C GLU A 176 -11.68 17.88 5.23
N GLU A 177 -12.60 16.93 5.02
CA GLU A 177 -14.03 17.13 5.23
C GLU A 177 -14.49 16.86 6.68
N TRP A 178 -13.74 16.07 7.46
CA TRP A 178 -14.04 15.78 8.87
C TRP A 178 -13.34 16.71 9.86
N ARG A 179 -12.74 17.80 9.38
CA ARG A 179 -12.19 18.85 10.26
C ARG A 179 -13.27 19.40 11.18
N PRO A 180 -12.90 19.87 12.39
CA PRO A 180 -13.83 20.57 13.27
C PRO A 180 -14.52 21.72 12.53
N TYR A 181 -15.83 21.85 12.74
CA TYR A 181 -16.65 22.96 12.21
C TYR A 181 -16.83 22.97 10.69
N LYS A 182 -16.45 21.94 9.96
CA LYS A 182 -16.69 21.85 8.52
C LYS A 182 -17.95 21.04 8.21
N SER A 183 -18.70 21.47 7.21
CA SER A 183 -19.81 20.68 6.64
C SER A 183 -19.24 19.53 5.85
N LYS A 184 -19.68 18.29 6.15
CA LYS A 184 -19.18 17.08 5.51
C LYS A 184 -19.68 16.96 4.09
N ASN A 185 -18.76 16.91 3.13
CA ASN A 185 -19.04 16.52 1.76
C ASN A 185 -18.63 15.07 1.55
N THR A 186 -19.40 14.29 0.83
CA THR A 186 -19.12 12.87 0.53
C THR A 186 -18.62 12.64 -0.89
N GLU A 187 -18.53 13.69 -1.68
CA GLU A 187 -18.08 13.64 -3.07
C GLU A 187 -16.62 14.09 -3.20
N ILE A 188 -15.74 13.15 -3.56
CA ILE A 188 -14.32 13.37 -3.79
C ILE A 188 -14.14 14.13 -5.11
N GLN A 189 -13.51 15.30 -5.05
CA GLN A 189 -13.31 16.18 -6.17
C GLN A 189 -12.06 15.82 -6.99
N PHE A 190 -12.02 16.27 -8.25
CA PHE A 190 -10.89 16.10 -9.18
C PHE A 190 -9.54 16.42 -8.55
N GLU A 191 -9.42 17.55 -7.84
CA GLU A 191 -8.16 18.00 -7.26
C GLU A 191 -7.61 17.02 -6.22
N THR A 192 -8.48 16.44 -5.40
CA THR A 192 -8.09 15.43 -4.39
C THR A 192 -7.54 14.18 -5.06
N VAL A 193 -8.18 13.72 -6.15
CA VAL A 193 -7.68 12.57 -6.93
C VAL A 193 -6.35 12.91 -7.60
N ARG A 194 -6.18 14.13 -8.13
CA ARG A 194 -4.95 14.60 -8.75
C ARG A 194 -3.77 14.59 -7.76
N ILE A 195 -4.01 15.05 -6.54
CA ILE A 195 -3.01 15.00 -5.46
C ILE A 195 -2.68 13.56 -5.09
N ALA A 196 -3.70 12.72 -4.92
CA ALA A 196 -3.52 11.30 -4.61
C ALA A 196 -2.72 10.57 -5.69
N TRP A 197 -2.95 10.89 -6.96
CA TRP A 197 -2.18 10.33 -8.07
C TRP A 197 -0.70 10.74 -8.00
N ARG A 198 -0.38 12.01 -7.76
CA ARG A 198 1.01 12.46 -7.57
C ARG A 198 1.70 11.75 -6.40
N ILE A 199 1.00 11.54 -5.29
CA ILE A 199 1.53 10.75 -4.17
C ILE A 199 1.82 9.32 -4.63
N PHE A 200 0.89 8.68 -5.34
CA PHE A 200 1.05 7.33 -5.86
C PHE A 200 2.24 7.23 -6.83
N GLU A 201 2.44 8.18 -7.74
CA GLU A 201 3.59 8.21 -8.66
C GLU A 201 4.93 8.20 -7.89
N ASN A 202 5.05 8.97 -6.81
CA ASN A 202 6.24 8.94 -5.95
C ASN A 202 6.42 7.59 -5.24
N LEU A 203 5.34 6.97 -4.81
CA LEU A 203 5.37 5.66 -4.15
C LEU A 203 5.72 4.52 -5.13
N ILE A 204 5.32 4.61 -6.40
CA ILE A 204 5.78 3.69 -7.46
C ILE A 204 7.30 3.77 -7.60
N VAL A 205 7.87 4.97 -7.68
CA VAL A 205 9.32 5.16 -7.78
C VAL A 205 10.04 4.58 -6.56
N ALA A 206 9.51 4.80 -5.37
CA ALA A 206 10.06 4.23 -4.14
C ALA A 206 9.99 2.69 -4.13
N TYR A 207 8.89 2.12 -4.62
CA TYR A 207 8.73 0.67 -4.75
C TYR A 207 9.72 0.08 -5.77
N GLU A 208 9.86 0.70 -6.94
CA GLU A 208 10.81 0.30 -7.98
C GLU A 208 12.25 0.33 -7.46
N ASN A 209 12.62 1.39 -6.74
CA ASN A 209 13.93 1.51 -6.10
C ASN A 209 14.15 0.41 -5.05
N ALA A 210 13.14 0.07 -4.25
CA ALA A 210 13.21 -1.01 -3.28
C ALA A 210 13.40 -2.37 -3.98
N ALA A 211 12.65 -2.63 -5.06
CA ALA A 211 12.77 -3.85 -5.84
C ALA A 211 14.16 -3.97 -6.50
N SER A 212 14.65 -2.90 -7.13
CA SER A 212 15.98 -2.87 -7.77
C SER A 212 17.11 -3.03 -6.77
N SER A 213 17.06 -2.31 -5.63
CA SER A 213 18.08 -2.41 -4.58
C SER A 213 18.21 -3.83 -4.02
N ASN A 214 17.13 -4.59 -4.02
CA ASN A 214 17.08 -5.98 -3.55
C ASN A 214 17.29 -7.00 -4.68
N GLY A 215 17.60 -6.58 -5.91
CA GLY A 215 17.88 -7.46 -7.03
C GLY A 215 16.64 -8.17 -7.60
N TYR A 216 15.46 -7.57 -7.44
CA TYR A 216 14.20 -8.09 -7.98
C TYR A 216 13.71 -7.37 -9.23
N SER A 217 14.40 -6.31 -9.66
CA SER A 217 14.15 -5.61 -10.93
C SER A 217 15.41 -4.91 -11.42
N GLY A 218 15.43 -4.50 -12.70
CA GLY A 218 16.55 -3.80 -13.33
C GLY A 218 17.78 -4.67 -13.56
N ILE A 219 18.92 -4.05 -13.86
CA ILE A 219 20.18 -4.69 -14.25
C ILE A 219 20.63 -5.79 -13.26
N LYS A 220 20.45 -5.58 -11.96
CA LYS A 220 20.84 -6.60 -10.95
C LYS A 220 20.04 -7.88 -11.05
N ALA A 221 18.74 -7.79 -11.38
CA ALA A 221 17.89 -8.97 -11.57
C ALA A 221 18.27 -9.71 -12.86
N GLU A 222 18.54 -8.97 -13.94
CA GLU A 222 19.01 -9.53 -15.21
C GLU A 222 20.38 -10.23 -15.06
N MET A 223 21.34 -9.59 -14.39
CA MET A 223 22.63 -10.21 -14.10
C MET A 223 22.49 -11.49 -13.28
N LYS A 224 21.63 -11.48 -12.27
CA LYS A 224 21.36 -12.67 -11.44
C LYS A 224 20.76 -13.80 -12.28
N ALA A 225 19.79 -13.53 -13.13
CA ALA A 225 19.20 -14.51 -14.03
C ALA A 225 20.21 -15.12 -14.98
N VAL A 226 21.11 -14.28 -15.58
CA VAL A 226 22.19 -14.74 -16.45
C VAL A 226 23.17 -15.65 -15.68
N MET A 227 23.59 -15.25 -14.47
CA MET A 227 24.49 -16.06 -13.66
C MET A 227 23.88 -17.40 -13.23
N GLU A 228 22.59 -17.42 -12.89
CA GLU A 228 21.88 -18.67 -12.59
C GLU A 228 21.79 -19.59 -13.80
N THR A 229 21.64 -19.03 -15.02
CA THR A 229 21.64 -19.82 -16.26
C THR A 229 23.01 -20.39 -16.62
N ILE A 230 24.09 -19.67 -16.30
CA ILE A 230 25.47 -20.13 -16.56
C ILE A 230 25.88 -21.25 -15.60
N ASN A 231 25.35 -21.24 -14.37
CA ASN A 231 25.73 -22.20 -13.33
C ASN A 231 24.85 -23.47 -13.31
N ASN A 232 23.85 -23.58 -14.17
CA ASN A 232 23.02 -24.77 -14.42
C ASN A 232 23.42 -25.44 -15.75
#